data_78bbfa6ee13c2ce7d8079b4eb1d7cbd6
#
_entry.id   78bbfa6ee13c2ce7d8079b4eb1d7cbd6
#
_cell.length_a   1.000
_cell.length_b   1.000
_cell.length_c   1.000
_cell.angle_alpha   90.00
_cell.angle_beta   90.00
_cell.angle_gamma   90.00
#
_symmetry.space_group_name_H-M   'P 1'
#
loop_
_entity.id
_entity.type
_entity.pdbx_description
1 polymer ?
#
loop_
_entity_poly.entity_id
_entity_poly.type
_entity_poly.pdbx_seq_one_letter_code
_entity_poly.pdbx_strand_id
1 'polypeptide(L)'
;MLSVTAMTEPVGCSVQGCEQPAAASLQVRSLCREHFLFTCREQLELCRRWQEDRLSGNHRTAESVRQFLAECSLQVADLALNGKELKSLERDQLLDILLRATDLSRQLRQRPRFAASIPVRLRREEPGCAWEEQTRTKHLSSGGALLECRHPLRPGEMLLVARTDTGRQAKARVVWRRRELGRRQEIGIEFLDCENFWDLFWDLDESGEVH
;
A
#
# COMPACT_ATOMS: atom_id res chain seq x y z
N MET A 1 22.98 1.46 39.68
CA MET A 1 22.50 2.24 38.53
C MET A 1 21.10 1.76 38.22
N LEU A 2 20.07 2.53 38.58
CA LEU A 2 18.66 2.20 38.38
C LEU A 2 18.25 2.71 37.00
N SER A 3 17.98 1.80 36.08
CA SER A 3 17.39 2.14 34.77
C SER A 3 15.94 2.60 34.96
N VAL A 4 15.71 3.88 34.81
CA VAL A 4 14.36 4.45 34.74
C VAL A 4 13.79 4.09 33.36
N THR A 5 12.99 3.06 33.33
CA THR A 5 12.13 2.76 32.17
C THR A 5 11.08 3.86 32.11
N ALA A 6 11.21 4.79 31.17
CA ALA A 6 10.19 5.79 30.92
C ALA A 6 8.92 5.04 30.45
N MET A 7 7.94 4.93 31.31
CA MET A 7 6.59 4.48 30.98
C MET A 7 5.97 5.59 30.13
N THR A 8 5.96 5.43 28.81
CA THR A 8 5.15 6.27 27.91
C THR A 8 3.70 6.08 28.31
N GLU A 9 3.03 7.14 28.75
CA GLU A 9 1.61 7.10 29.04
C GLU A 9 0.83 6.58 27.80
N PRO A 10 -0.14 5.69 27.98
CA PRO A 10 -0.92 5.18 26.85
C PRO A 10 -1.67 6.36 26.20
N VAL A 11 -1.46 6.52 24.91
CA VAL A 11 -2.17 7.55 24.12
C VAL A 11 -3.67 7.28 24.20
N GLY A 12 -4.46 8.25 24.64
CA GLY A 12 -5.92 8.16 24.71
C GLY A 12 -6.60 8.30 23.36
N CYS A 13 -7.88 7.94 23.29
CA CYS A 13 -8.72 8.18 22.12
C CYS A 13 -8.95 9.67 21.89
N SER A 14 -8.80 10.15 20.63
CA SER A 14 -8.98 11.56 20.27
C SER A 14 -10.46 12.01 20.19
N VAL A 15 -11.41 11.11 20.40
CA VAL A 15 -12.83 11.44 20.40
C VAL A 15 -13.20 12.06 21.74
N GLN A 16 -13.83 13.23 21.69
CA GLN A 16 -14.21 13.96 22.89
C GLN A 16 -15.13 13.12 23.82
N GLY A 17 -14.76 13.05 25.08
CA GLY A 17 -15.49 12.27 26.09
C GLY A 17 -15.22 10.75 26.06
N CYS A 18 -14.27 10.28 25.24
CA CYS A 18 -13.86 8.89 25.23
C CYS A 18 -12.63 8.68 26.12
N GLU A 19 -12.76 7.85 27.15
CA GLU A 19 -11.69 7.51 28.10
C GLU A 19 -10.92 6.24 27.72
N GLN A 20 -11.26 5.61 26.58
CA GLN A 20 -10.62 4.37 26.16
C GLN A 20 -9.22 4.62 25.58
N PRO A 21 -8.27 3.69 25.79
CA PRO A 21 -6.94 3.78 25.19
C PRO A 21 -7.03 3.68 23.66
N ALA A 22 -6.15 4.37 22.96
CA ALA A 22 -6.05 4.26 21.52
C ALA A 22 -5.60 2.85 21.11
N ALA A 23 -6.24 2.29 20.10
CA ALA A 23 -5.94 1.00 19.51
C ALA A 23 -5.29 1.12 18.12
N ALA A 24 -5.59 2.20 17.38
CA ALA A 24 -5.05 2.47 16.07
C ALA A 24 -5.02 3.97 15.78
N SER A 25 -4.29 4.37 14.76
CA SER A 25 -4.33 5.75 14.24
C SER A 25 -4.93 5.77 12.83
N LEU A 26 -5.68 6.84 12.53
CA LEU A 26 -6.26 7.07 11.22
C LEU A 26 -6.28 8.57 10.95
N GLN A 27 -5.68 9.02 9.86
CA GLN A 27 -5.57 10.43 9.49
C GLN A 27 -5.08 11.32 10.66
N VAL A 28 -3.95 10.93 11.27
CA VAL A 28 -3.32 11.64 12.41
C VAL A 28 -4.13 11.58 13.73
N ARG A 29 -5.29 10.93 13.75
CA ARG A 29 -6.12 10.77 14.96
C ARG A 29 -5.85 9.41 15.62
N SER A 30 -5.58 9.44 16.92
CA SER A 30 -5.49 8.22 17.73
C SER A 30 -6.91 7.79 18.15
N LEU A 31 -7.33 6.59 17.84
CA LEU A 31 -8.71 6.12 18.06
C LEU A 31 -8.71 4.82 18.87
N CYS A 32 -9.65 4.71 19.82
CA CYS A 32 -9.95 3.42 20.44
C CYS A 32 -10.55 2.48 19.39
N ARG A 33 -10.62 1.19 19.68
CA ARG A 33 -11.08 0.17 18.73
C ARG A 33 -12.47 0.46 18.16
N GLU A 34 -13.41 0.83 19.02
CA GLU A 34 -14.79 1.13 18.62
C GLU A 34 -14.86 2.34 17.68
N HIS A 35 -14.24 3.46 18.05
CA HIS A 35 -14.20 4.65 17.24
C HIS A 35 -13.41 4.47 15.94
N PHE A 36 -12.38 3.63 15.94
CA PHE A 36 -11.66 3.26 14.73
C PHE A 36 -12.56 2.51 13.74
N LEU A 37 -13.24 1.45 14.19
CA LEU A 37 -14.17 0.68 13.35
C LEU A 37 -15.31 1.54 12.81
N PHE A 38 -15.88 2.41 13.64
CA PHE A 38 -16.93 3.33 13.24
C PHE A 38 -16.42 4.31 12.17
N THR A 39 -15.28 4.98 12.44
CA THR A 39 -14.69 5.95 11.50
C THR A 39 -14.32 5.33 10.17
N CYS A 40 -13.73 4.12 10.17
CA CYS A 40 -13.41 3.41 8.94
C CYS A 40 -14.67 3.16 8.09
N ARG A 41 -15.76 2.71 8.68
CA ARG A 41 -17.01 2.44 7.96
C ARG A 41 -17.62 3.71 7.37
N GLU A 42 -17.71 4.79 8.15
CA GLU A 42 -18.22 6.07 7.66
C GLU A 42 -17.39 6.60 6.50
N GLN A 43 -16.06 6.58 6.64
CA GLN A 43 -15.16 7.09 5.59
C GLN A 43 -15.19 6.21 4.34
N LEU A 44 -15.30 4.89 4.47
CA LEU A 44 -15.46 4.00 3.31
C LEU A 44 -16.78 4.26 2.57
N GLU A 45 -17.85 4.52 3.28
CA GLU A 45 -19.13 4.88 2.66
C GLU A 45 -19.05 6.23 1.92
N LEU A 46 -18.35 7.22 2.49
CA LEU A 46 -18.04 8.48 1.80
C LEU A 46 -17.18 8.28 0.56
N CYS A 47 -16.18 7.39 0.63
CA CYS A 47 -15.34 7.05 -0.52
C CYS A 47 -16.17 6.38 -1.64
N ARG A 48 -17.11 5.49 -1.29
CA ARG A 48 -18.01 4.85 -2.25
C ARG A 48 -18.89 5.87 -2.96
N ARG A 49 -19.55 6.76 -2.21
CA ARG A 49 -20.37 7.85 -2.79
C ARG A 49 -19.54 8.77 -3.67
N TRP A 50 -18.37 9.18 -3.22
CA TRP A 50 -17.46 9.99 -4.02
C TRP A 50 -17.08 9.31 -5.35
N GLN A 51 -16.93 7.98 -5.36
CA GLN A 51 -16.63 7.24 -6.57
C GLN A 51 -17.82 7.20 -7.54
N GLU A 52 -19.05 7.08 -7.05
CA GLU A 52 -20.26 7.15 -7.85
C GLU A 52 -20.41 8.54 -8.52
N ASP A 53 -20.06 9.61 -7.81
CA ASP A 53 -20.11 10.99 -8.29
C ASP A 53 -18.87 11.41 -9.12
N ARG A 54 -17.88 10.53 -9.26
CA ARG A 54 -16.56 10.83 -9.85
C ARG A 54 -16.59 11.21 -11.32
N LEU A 55 -17.66 10.99 -12.04
CA LEU A 55 -17.86 11.45 -13.41
C LEU A 55 -17.69 12.97 -13.58
N SER A 56 -17.54 13.72 -12.49
CA SER A 56 -17.35 15.19 -12.44
C SER A 56 -15.92 15.70 -12.17
N GLY A 57 -14.87 14.87 -12.19
CA GLY A 57 -13.52 15.37 -12.53
C GLY A 57 -12.64 16.04 -11.45
N ASN A 58 -12.66 15.67 -10.17
CA ASN A 58 -11.79 16.28 -9.15
C ASN A 58 -10.57 15.39 -8.77
N HIS A 59 -9.41 15.63 -9.41
CA HIS A 59 -8.19 14.84 -9.22
C HIS A 59 -7.58 14.89 -7.79
N ARG A 60 -7.72 16.01 -7.08
CA ARG A 60 -7.19 16.15 -5.70
C ARG A 60 -7.89 15.22 -4.73
N THR A 61 -9.18 14.98 -4.92
CA THR A 61 -9.99 14.09 -4.09
C THR A 61 -9.58 12.62 -4.28
N ALA A 62 -9.17 12.21 -5.48
CA ALA A 62 -8.72 10.85 -5.76
C ALA A 62 -7.46 10.45 -4.99
N GLU A 63 -6.51 11.37 -4.84
CA GLU A 63 -5.27 11.11 -4.09
C GLU A 63 -5.54 10.96 -2.59
N SER A 64 -6.33 11.85 -2.00
CA SER A 64 -6.70 11.75 -0.58
C SER A 64 -7.52 10.48 -0.28
N VAL A 65 -8.39 10.06 -1.20
CA VAL A 65 -9.12 8.78 -1.07
C VAL A 65 -8.15 7.60 -1.13
N ARG A 66 -7.20 7.58 -2.08
CA ARG A 66 -6.19 6.51 -2.17
C ARG A 66 -5.33 6.42 -0.90
N GLN A 67 -4.90 7.56 -0.38
CA GLN A 67 -4.11 7.63 0.85
C GLN A 67 -4.90 7.08 2.04
N PHE A 68 -6.16 7.51 2.20
CA PHE A 68 -7.04 6.99 3.25
C PHE A 68 -7.22 5.47 3.13
N LEU A 69 -7.51 4.94 1.94
CA LEU A 69 -7.72 3.50 1.74
C LEU A 69 -6.47 2.67 2.04
N ALA A 70 -5.29 3.20 1.70
CA ALA A 70 -4.02 2.55 2.01
C ALA A 70 -3.77 2.52 3.53
N GLU A 71 -3.94 3.64 4.22
CA GLU A 71 -3.79 3.74 5.67
C GLU A 71 -4.82 2.86 6.40
N CYS A 72 -6.09 2.92 6.02
CA CYS A 72 -7.16 2.10 6.57
C CYS A 72 -6.83 0.61 6.45
N SER A 73 -6.43 0.14 5.27
CA SER A 73 -6.07 -1.26 5.04
C SER A 73 -4.89 -1.71 5.90
N LEU A 74 -3.87 -0.86 6.06
CA LEU A 74 -2.70 -1.15 6.88
C LEU A 74 -3.07 -1.28 8.35
N GLN A 75 -3.81 -0.31 8.90
CA GLN A 75 -4.22 -0.30 10.31
C GLN A 75 -5.18 -1.44 10.65
N VAL A 76 -6.12 -1.76 9.76
CA VAL A 76 -7.04 -2.89 9.92
C VAL A 76 -6.28 -4.21 9.92
N ALA A 77 -5.31 -4.40 9.00
CA ALA A 77 -4.48 -5.59 8.97
C ALA A 77 -3.63 -5.73 10.24
N ASP A 78 -3.04 -4.64 10.71
CA ASP A 78 -2.25 -4.63 11.96
C ASP A 78 -3.11 -5.02 13.17
N LEU A 79 -4.29 -4.43 13.32
CA LEU A 79 -5.22 -4.79 14.39
C LEU A 79 -5.69 -6.24 14.30
N ALA A 80 -5.94 -6.76 13.11
CA ALA A 80 -6.36 -8.14 12.89
C ALA A 80 -5.28 -9.16 13.27
N LEU A 81 -4.00 -8.83 13.00
CA LEU A 81 -2.85 -9.69 13.25
C LEU A 81 -2.34 -9.58 14.71
N ASN A 82 -2.26 -8.35 15.23
CA ASN A 82 -1.59 -8.05 16.49
C ASN A 82 -2.56 -7.68 17.62
N GLY A 83 -3.85 -7.52 17.32
CA GLY A 83 -4.88 -7.16 18.31
C GLY A 83 -5.08 -8.28 19.33
N LYS A 84 -4.65 -8.04 20.59
CA LYS A 84 -4.92 -8.95 21.69
C LYS A 84 -6.43 -8.98 21.97
N GLU A 85 -6.98 -10.18 22.18
CA GLU A 85 -8.36 -10.39 22.63
C GLU A 85 -9.46 -9.83 21.71
N LEU A 86 -9.30 -9.98 20.39
CA LEU A 86 -10.39 -9.67 19.46
C LEU A 86 -11.52 -10.67 19.59
N LYS A 87 -12.74 -10.18 19.84
CA LYS A 87 -13.97 -10.98 19.75
C LYS A 87 -14.23 -11.40 18.30
N SER A 88 -14.95 -12.51 18.09
CA SER A 88 -15.28 -12.97 16.73
C SER A 88 -15.93 -11.87 15.89
N LEU A 89 -16.93 -11.18 16.45
CA LEU A 89 -17.63 -10.08 15.78
C LEU A 89 -16.67 -8.94 15.35
N GLU A 90 -15.67 -8.60 16.18
CA GLU A 90 -14.70 -7.57 15.85
C GLU A 90 -13.78 -8.00 14.69
N ARG A 91 -13.40 -9.28 14.65
CA ARG A 91 -12.63 -9.85 13.53
C ARG A 91 -13.41 -9.80 12.22
N ASP A 92 -14.69 -10.17 12.28
CA ASP A 92 -15.58 -10.11 11.12
C ASP A 92 -15.75 -8.67 10.61
N GLN A 93 -15.85 -7.71 11.54
CA GLN A 93 -15.91 -6.27 11.20
C GLN A 93 -14.62 -5.75 10.58
N LEU A 94 -13.44 -6.13 11.09
CA LEU A 94 -12.16 -5.77 10.53
C LEU A 94 -11.98 -6.36 9.12
N LEU A 95 -12.40 -7.62 8.94
CA LEU A 95 -12.35 -8.27 7.62
C LEU A 95 -13.28 -7.59 6.60
N ASP A 96 -14.51 -7.24 6.98
CA ASP A 96 -15.44 -6.49 6.12
C ASP A 96 -14.85 -5.15 5.69
N ILE A 97 -14.27 -4.39 6.63
CA ILE A 97 -13.60 -3.12 6.32
C ILE A 97 -12.43 -3.34 5.34
N LEU A 98 -11.60 -4.36 5.58
CA LEU A 98 -10.45 -4.67 4.72
C LEU A 98 -10.89 -5.03 3.30
N LEU A 99 -11.92 -5.85 3.15
CA LEU A 99 -12.47 -6.23 1.85
C LEU A 99 -13.01 -5.01 1.09
N ARG A 100 -13.81 -4.16 1.74
CA ARG A 100 -14.35 -2.93 1.13
C ARG A 100 -13.25 -1.95 0.74
N ALA A 101 -12.26 -1.71 1.62
CA ALA A 101 -11.13 -0.83 1.32
C ALA A 101 -10.30 -1.34 0.13
N THR A 102 -10.10 -2.66 0.06
CA THR A 102 -9.38 -3.31 -1.04
C THR A 102 -10.14 -3.19 -2.35
N ASP A 103 -11.44 -3.38 -2.33
CA ASP A 103 -12.30 -3.30 -3.52
C ASP A 103 -12.35 -1.87 -4.08
N LEU A 104 -12.60 -0.87 -3.22
CA LEU A 104 -12.54 0.54 -3.59
C LEU A 104 -11.14 0.93 -4.12
N SER A 105 -10.07 0.45 -3.46
CA SER A 105 -8.70 0.70 -3.93
C SER A 105 -8.46 0.11 -5.32
N ARG A 106 -9.01 -1.07 -5.63
CA ARG A 106 -8.92 -1.69 -6.95
C ARG A 106 -9.63 -0.86 -8.01
N GLN A 107 -10.85 -0.42 -7.72
CA GLN A 107 -11.67 0.40 -8.61
C GLN A 107 -11.06 1.80 -8.87
N LEU A 108 -10.30 2.35 -7.89
CA LEU A 108 -9.60 3.63 -8.03
C LEU A 108 -8.27 3.55 -8.80
N ARG A 109 -7.84 2.38 -9.18
CA ARG A 109 -6.61 2.23 -9.98
C ARG A 109 -6.83 2.76 -11.39
N GLN A 110 -5.95 3.66 -11.80
CA GLN A 110 -5.99 4.21 -13.16
C GLN A 110 -5.48 3.21 -14.20
N ARG A 111 -4.75 2.18 -13.76
CA ARG A 111 -4.08 1.22 -14.64
C ARG A 111 -4.30 -0.20 -14.11
N PRO A 112 -4.71 -1.13 -14.97
CA PRO A 112 -4.86 -2.53 -14.59
C PRO A 112 -3.52 -3.11 -14.12
N ARG A 113 -3.57 -4.15 -13.30
CA ARG A 113 -2.40 -4.89 -12.84
C ARG A 113 -2.59 -6.37 -13.14
N PHE A 114 -1.55 -6.98 -13.70
CA PHE A 114 -1.54 -8.39 -14.05
C PHE A 114 -0.46 -9.12 -13.26
N ALA A 115 -0.75 -10.35 -12.86
CA ALA A 115 0.26 -11.23 -12.29
C ALA A 115 1.18 -11.70 -13.43
N ALA A 116 2.44 -11.27 -13.38
CA ALA A 116 3.44 -11.70 -14.35
C ALA A 116 4.83 -11.71 -13.73
N SER A 117 5.61 -12.75 -14.08
CA SER A 117 6.94 -12.99 -13.52
C SER A 117 8.01 -12.71 -14.57
N ILE A 118 8.36 -11.46 -14.75
CA ILE A 118 9.42 -11.02 -15.67
C ILE A 118 10.73 -10.86 -14.89
N PRO A 119 11.85 -11.41 -15.38
CA PRO A 119 13.16 -11.26 -14.72
C PRO A 119 13.69 -9.85 -14.91
N VAL A 120 14.08 -9.23 -13.80
CA VAL A 120 14.60 -7.86 -13.78
C VAL A 120 15.84 -7.77 -12.90
N ARG A 121 16.65 -6.76 -13.19
CA ARG A 121 17.79 -6.34 -12.40
C ARG A 121 17.50 -4.97 -11.81
N LEU A 122 17.63 -4.88 -10.50
CA LEU A 122 17.51 -3.62 -9.75
C LEU A 122 18.91 -3.11 -9.47
N ARG A 123 19.12 -1.81 -9.65
CA ARG A 123 20.41 -1.16 -9.39
C ARG A 123 20.16 0.17 -8.68
N ARG A 124 20.98 0.44 -7.66
CA ARG A 124 21.10 1.74 -7.02
C ARG A 124 22.50 2.30 -7.34
N GLU A 125 22.55 3.53 -7.81
CA GLU A 125 23.78 4.18 -8.28
C GLU A 125 24.29 5.27 -7.33
N GLU A 126 23.73 5.38 -6.12
CA GLU A 126 24.18 6.41 -5.18
C GLU A 126 25.62 6.14 -4.69
N PRO A 127 26.50 7.19 -4.66
CA PRO A 127 27.85 7.06 -4.14
C PRO A 127 27.86 6.52 -2.71
N GLY A 128 28.65 5.46 -2.47
CA GLY A 128 28.79 4.81 -1.17
C GLY A 128 27.71 3.78 -0.82
N CYS A 129 26.66 3.65 -1.62
CA CYS A 129 25.58 2.68 -1.43
C CYS A 129 25.18 1.96 -2.72
N ALA A 130 26.10 1.82 -3.71
CA ALA A 130 25.82 1.14 -4.95
C ALA A 130 25.63 -0.37 -4.70
N TRP A 131 24.54 -0.93 -5.24
CA TRP A 131 24.26 -2.35 -5.22
C TRP A 131 23.45 -2.76 -6.45
N GLU A 132 23.49 -4.03 -6.75
CA GLU A 132 22.72 -4.65 -7.83
C GLU A 132 22.12 -5.96 -7.35
N GLU A 133 20.85 -6.21 -7.71
CA GLU A 133 20.13 -7.42 -7.37
C GLU A 133 19.28 -7.91 -8.55
N GLN A 134 19.33 -9.21 -8.83
CA GLN A 134 18.41 -9.86 -9.76
C GLN A 134 17.19 -10.36 -9.00
N THR A 135 16.02 -10.05 -9.55
CA THR A 135 14.73 -10.46 -8.99
C THR A 135 13.70 -10.68 -10.10
N ARG A 136 12.47 -10.93 -9.71
CA ARG A 136 11.35 -11.10 -10.64
C ARG A 136 10.15 -10.26 -10.18
N THR A 137 9.35 -9.83 -11.13
CA THR A 137 8.09 -9.16 -10.83
C THR A 137 7.06 -10.16 -10.32
N LYS A 138 6.12 -9.69 -9.48
CA LYS A 138 4.91 -10.41 -9.06
C LYS A 138 3.69 -9.89 -9.80
N HIS A 139 3.60 -8.56 -9.96
CA HIS A 139 2.54 -7.89 -10.70
C HIS A 139 3.13 -6.76 -11.52
N LEU A 140 2.50 -6.49 -12.64
CA LEU A 140 2.85 -5.42 -13.58
C LEU A 140 1.68 -4.48 -13.78
N SER A 141 2.00 -3.24 -14.11
CA SER A 141 1.09 -2.26 -14.72
C SER A 141 1.88 -1.46 -15.76
N SER A 142 1.21 -0.75 -16.66
CA SER A 142 1.91 0.07 -17.67
C SER A 142 2.89 1.08 -17.07
N GLY A 143 2.68 1.53 -15.83
CA GLY A 143 3.53 2.52 -15.15
C GLY A 143 4.34 1.99 -13.98
N GLY A 144 4.41 0.68 -13.72
CA GLY A 144 5.18 0.18 -12.59
C GLY A 144 5.12 -1.33 -12.39
N ALA A 145 5.62 -1.77 -11.24
CA ALA A 145 5.62 -3.18 -10.84
C ALA A 145 5.57 -3.38 -9.33
N LEU A 146 5.13 -4.57 -8.94
CA LEU A 146 5.36 -5.17 -7.64
C LEU A 146 6.45 -6.23 -7.77
N LEU A 147 7.47 -6.19 -6.93
CA LEU A 147 8.58 -7.13 -6.94
C LEU A 147 9.14 -7.35 -5.53
N GLU A 148 9.92 -8.42 -5.36
CA GLU A 148 10.67 -8.68 -4.14
C GLU A 148 12.05 -8.04 -4.22
N CYS A 149 12.56 -7.59 -3.06
CA CYS A 149 13.91 -7.08 -2.92
C CYS A 149 14.50 -7.49 -1.56
N ARG A 150 15.80 -7.82 -1.54
CA ARG A 150 16.53 -8.15 -0.31
C ARG A 150 17.15 -6.92 0.33
N HIS A 151 17.50 -5.92 -0.48
CA HIS A 151 18.06 -4.67 0.02
C HIS A 151 16.98 -3.82 0.68
N PRO A 152 17.26 -3.26 1.87
CA PRO A 152 16.31 -2.40 2.55
C PRO A 152 16.11 -1.10 1.77
N LEU A 153 14.91 -0.92 1.24
CA LEU A 153 14.50 0.28 0.50
C LEU A 153 13.42 1.03 1.24
N ARG A 154 13.36 2.34 1.02
CA ARG A 154 12.33 3.23 1.57
C ARG A 154 11.50 3.84 0.44
N PRO A 155 10.22 4.17 0.68
CA PRO A 155 9.45 4.99 -0.25
C PRO A 155 10.19 6.28 -0.58
N GLY A 156 10.17 6.67 -1.86
CA GLY A 156 10.89 7.82 -2.40
C GLY A 156 12.27 7.50 -2.99
N GLU A 157 12.89 6.36 -2.64
CA GLU A 157 14.21 6.00 -3.19
C GLU A 157 14.15 5.66 -4.68
N MET A 158 15.23 6.02 -5.37
CA MET A 158 15.36 5.86 -6.81
C MET A 158 16.12 4.59 -7.15
N LEU A 159 15.67 3.91 -8.21
CA LEU A 159 16.26 2.69 -8.75
C LEU A 159 16.38 2.78 -10.27
N LEU A 160 17.40 2.15 -10.81
CA LEU A 160 17.43 1.75 -12.22
C LEU A 160 16.92 0.31 -12.31
N VAL A 161 15.91 0.10 -13.13
CA VAL A 161 15.31 -1.23 -13.37
C VAL A 161 15.64 -1.64 -14.80
N ALA A 162 16.27 -2.79 -14.96
CA ALA A 162 16.61 -3.36 -16.27
C ALA A 162 15.91 -4.71 -16.46
N ARG A 163 15.22 -4.91 -17.57
CA ARG A 163 14.75 -6.24 -18.00
C ARG A 163 15.94 -7.06 -18.45
N THR A 164 16.10 -8.28 -17.92
CA THR A 164 17.25 -9.12 -18.27
C THR A 164 17.06 -9.89 -19.58
N ASP A 165 15.83 -9.96 -20.06
CA ASP A 165 15.47 -10.61 -21.35
C ASP A 165 15.65 -9.68 -22.55
N THR A 166 15.36 -8.39 -22.42
CA THR A 166 15.41 -7.40 -23.52
C THR A 166 16.52 -6.37 -23.35
N GLY A 167 17.12 -6.25 -22.17
CA GLY A 167 18.09 -5.22 -21.84
C GLY A 167 17.49 -3.80 -21.67
N ARG A 168 16.17 -3.66 -21.80
CA ARG A 168 15.48 -2.37 -21.64
C ARG A 168 15.63 -1.87 -20.20
N GLN A 169 15.89 -0.58 -20.02
CA GLN A 169 16.12 0.04 -18.73
C GLN A 169 15.21 1.26 -18.54
N ALA A 170 14.80 1.49 -17.29
CA ALA A 170 14.05 2.68 -16.90
C ALA A 170 14.36 3.08 -15.45
N LYS A 171 14.26 4.37 -15.17
CA LYS A 171 14.31 4.90 -13.80
C LYS A 171 12.96 4.67 -13.12
N ALA A 172 13.02 4.21 -11.88
CA ALA A 172 11.85 3.97 -11.09
C ALA A 172 12.00 4.55 -9.69
N ARG A 173 10.88 4.90 -9.08
CA ARG A 173 10.78 5.32 -7.69
C ARG A 173 10.06 4.26 -6.88
N VAL A 174 10.58 3.95 -5.69
CA VAL A 174 9.86 3.12 -4.72
C VAL A 174 8.68 3.93 -4.17
N VAL A 175 7.45 3.43 -4.36
CA VAL A 175 6.23 4.12 -3.91
C VAL A 175 5.70 3.56 -2.60
N TRP A 176 5.94 2.27 -2.32
CA TRP A 176 5.62 1.64 -1.04
C TRP A 176 6.46 0.39 -0.80
N ARG A 177 6.48 -0.07 0.43
CA ARG A 177 7.13 -1.32 0.82
C ARG A 177 6.30 -2.09 1.84
N ARG A 178 6.41 -3.40 1.81
CA ARG A 178 5.93 -4.32 2.85
C ARG A 178 7.05 -5.27 3.23
N ARG A 179 7.33 -5.40 4.52
CA ARG A 179 8.26 -6.43 5.00
C ARG A 179 7.55 -7.77 4.99
N GLU A 180 8.20 -8.78 4.42
CA GLU A 180 7.81 -10.19 4.59
C GLU A 180 8.57 -10.82 5.76
N LEU A 181 8.09 -11.98 6.20
CA LEU A 181 8.81 -12.79 7.18
C LEU A 181 10.16 -13.20 6.58
N GLY A 182 11.28 -12.74 7.21
CA GLY A 182 12.64 -13.00 6.74
C GLY A 182 13.38 -11.75 6.24
N ARG A 183 14.37 -11.97 5.35
CA ARG A 183 15.24 -10.90 4.83
C ARG A 183 14.69 -10.20 3.57
N ARG A 184 13.56 -10.64 3.03
CA ARG A 184 12.96 -10.07 1.83
C ARG A 184 11.89 -9.06 2.18
N GLN A 185 11.68 -8.12 1.28
CA GLN A 185 10.57 -7.18 1.32
C GLN A 185 9.90 -7.13 -0.04
N GLU A 186 8.61 -6.89 -0.07
CA GLU A 186 7.91 -6.50 -1.28
C GLU A 186 7.99 -4.98 -1.44
N ILE A 187 8.26 -4.54 -2.65
CA ILE A 187 8.26 -3.13 -3.03
C ILE A 187 7.37 -2.90 -4.25
N GLY A 188 6.60 -1.82 -4.18
CA GLY A 188 5.93 -1.26 -5.34
C GLY A 188 6.79 -0.15 -5.92
N ILE A 189 7.01 -0.20 -7.23
CA ILE A 189 7.74 0.82 -7.97
C ILE A 189 6.87 1.47 -9.03
N GLU A 190 7.13 2.74 -9.34
CA GLU A 190 6.59 3.43 -10.51
C GLU A 190 7.73 3.89 -11.44
N PHE A 191 7.56 3.77 -12.74
CA PHE A 191 8.50 4.28 -13.74
C PHE A 191 8.31 5.78 -13.91
N LEU A 192 9.42 6.52 -14.05
CA LEU A 192 9.42 7.98 -14.15
C LEU A 192 9.65 8.49 -15.57
N ASP A 193 10.38 7.73 -16.37
CA ASP A 193 10.89 8.15 -17.68
C ASP A 193 10.46 7.23 -18.84
N CYS A 194 9.55 6.29 -18.57
CA CYS A 194 9.14 5.32 -19.57
C CYS A 194 7.65 4.96 -19.44
N GLU A 195 6.90 5.18 -20.49
CA GLU A 195 5.58 4.63 -20.68
C GLU A 195 5.70 3.22 -21.28
N ASN A 196 4.85 2.31 -20.80
CA ASN A 196 4.83 0.91 -21.24
C ASN A 196 6.21 0.23 -21.25
N PHE A 197 6.92 0.29 -20.11
CA PHE A 197 8.25 -0.33 -19.94
C PHE A 197 8.28 -1.82 -20.31
N TRP A 198 7.14 -2.49 -20.17
CA TRP A 198 7.03 -3.93 -20.33
C TRP A 198 6.83 -4.37 -21.78
N ASP A 199 6.53 -3.46 -22.72
CA ASP A 199 6.15 -3.73 -24.10
C ASP A 199 4.96 -4.71 -24.20
N LEU A 200 3.98 -4.54 -23.31
CA LEU A 200 2.76 -5.34 -23.29
C LEU A 200 1.60 -4.51 -23.86
N PHE A 201 0.68 -5.17 -24.52
CA PHE A 201 -0.60 -4.59 -24.85
C PHE A 201 -1.46 -4.54 -23.58
N TRP A 202 -1.93 -3.36 -23.24
CA TRP A 202 -2.68 -3.10 -22.01
C TRP A 202 -4.18 -3.00 -22.24
N ASP A 203 -4.63 -3.20 -23.49
CA ASP A 203 -6.05 -3.25 -23.83
C ASP A 203 -6.61 -4.55 -23.26
N LEU A 204 -7.49 -4.41 -22.29
CA LEU A 204 -8.28 -5.51 -21.76
C LEU A 204 -9.48 -5.67 -22.68
N ASP A 205 -9.65 -6.83 -23.27
CA ASP A 205 -10.95 -7.25 -23.72
C ASP A 205 -11.88 -7.36 -22.50
N GLU A 206 -13.17 -7.22 -22.68
CA GLU A 206 -14.17 -7.36 -21.61
C GLU A 206 -14.08 -8.71 -20.86
N SER A 207 -13.34 -9.68 -21.38
CA SER A 207 -13.03 -10.98 -20.78
C SER A 207 -11.92 -10.96 -19.73
N GLY A 208 -11.10 -9.88 -19.64
CA GLY A 208 -9.98 -9.76 -18.68
C GLY A 208 -8.75 -10.62 -19.00
N GLU A 209 -8.70 -11.25 -20.19
CA GLU A 209 -7.52 -11.99 -20.64
C GLU A 209 -6.58 -11.08 -21.45
N VAL A 210 -5.28 -11.21 -21.21
CA VAL A 210 -4.21 -10.51 -21.94
C VAL A 210 -3.77 -11.40 -23.09
N HIS A 211 -3.89 -10.91 -24.30
CA HIS A 211 -3.33 -11.56 -25.51
C HIS A 211 -1.91 -11.13 -25.79
#